data_5f7502149434822aded0df7338c823f0
#
_entry.id   5f7502149434822aded0df7338c823f0
#
_cell.length_a   1.000
_cell.length_b   1.000
_cell.length_c   1.000
_cell.angle_alpha   90.00
_cell.angle_beta   90.00
_cell.angle_gamma   90.00
#
_symmetry.space_group_name_H-M   'P 1'
#
loop_
_entity.id
_entity.type
_entity.pdbx_description
1 polymer ?
#
loop_
_entity_poly.entity_id
_entity_poly.type
_entity_poly.pdbx_seq_one_letter_code
_entity_poly.pdbx_strand_id
1 'polypeptide(L)'
;MKKFFFNCLLLLLATVFVGCKETPEVPPTPIDPVDKPDFVIEVGAVTDTSVEFTITPEDEEMTYIAMMTTKEYFDKFEDDDAYIMDDLMWLDDAAFNAGVELSEYLEGVLKTGVISDTQDKLDPATEYIVYAFGLSKRGIVTTSLYKQTFT
;
A
#
# COMPACT_ATOMS: atom_id res chain seq x y z
N MET A 1 -6.52 -59.51 9.21
CA MET A 1 -5.81 -60.79 9.29
C MET A 1 -4.36 -60.61 8.89
N LYS A 2 -3.53 -61.14 9.73
CA LYS A 2 -2.09 -61.51 9.70
C LYS A 2 -1.08 -60.38 9.93
N LYS A 3 -0.61 -60.46 11.17
CA LYS A 3 0.64 -59.94 11.73
C LYS A 3 1.84 -60.65 11.08
N PHE A 4 2.94 -59.90 10.93
CA PHE A 4 4.27 -60.54 10.97
C PHE A 4 5.22 -59.63 11.79
N PHE A 5 5.60 -60.16 12.93
CA PHE A 5 6.74 -59.80 13.73
C PHE A 5 8.01 -60.29 13.03
N PHE A 6 9.04 -59.47 12.98
CA PHE A 6 10.39 -60.00 12.87
C PHE A 6 11.27 -59.29 13.88
N ASN A 7 11.70 -60.08 14.84
CA ASN A 7 12.59 -59.73 15.91
C ASN A 7 14.00 -60.15 15.47
N CYS A 8 14.97 -59.27 15.57
CA CYS A 8 16.39 -59.67 15.59
C CYS A 8 17.23 -58.77 16.48
N LEU A 9 17.60 -59.32 17.45
CA LEU A 9 18.50 -59.27 18.60
C LEU A 9 19.92 -58.73 18.27
N LEU A 10 20.35 -57.75 19.09
CA LEU A 10 21.65 -57.59 19.74
C LEU A 10 22.92 -57.47 18.90
N LEU A 11 23.61 -56.34 18.99
CA LEU A 11 25.03 -56.28 19.40
C LEU A 11 25.41 -54.87 19.90
N LEU A 12 25.86 -54.84 21.17
CA LEU A 12 26.52 -53.72 21.82
C LEU A 12 27.91 -53.47 21.19
N LEU A 13 28.17 -52.24 20.77
CA LEU A 13 29.54 -51.70 20.76
C LEU A 13 29.51 -50.25 21.26
N ALA A 14 30.02 -50.07 22.47
CA ALA A 14 30.25 -48.75 23.03
C ALA A 14 31.49 -48.15 22.34
N THR A 15 31.31 -47.06 21.62
CA THR A 15 32.39 -46.14 21.29
C THR A 15 32.05 -44.79 21.86
N VAL A 16 32.77 -44.38 22.86
CA VAL A 16 32.75 -43.03 23.43
C VAL A 16 33.39 -42.10 22.41
N PHE A 17 32.57 -41.31 21.73
CA PHE A 17 33.05 -40.11 21.03
C PHE A 17 32.72 -38.90 21.88
N VAL A 18 33.77 -38.29 22.43
CA VAL A 18 33.74 -36.89 22.84
C VAL A 18 33.61 -36.06 21.56
N GLY A 19 32.41 -35.69 21.26
CA GLY A 19 32.06 -34.84 20.10
C GLY A 19 31.63 -33.48 20.60
N CYS A 20 32.28 -32.46 20.10
CA CYS A 20 31.99 -31.04 20.26
C CYS A 20 30.49 -30.75 20.20
N LYS A 21 30.04 -29.90 21.12
CA LYS A 21 28.75 -29.23 20.98
C LYS A 21 28.75 -28.36 19.71
N GLU A 22 28.29 -28.88 18.61
CA GLU A 22 27.83 -28.06 17.51
C GLU A 22 26.49 -27.45 17.95
N THR A 23 26.51 -26.15 18.17
CA THR A 23 25.31 -25.34 18.27
C THR A 23 24.57 -25.52 16.93
N PRO A 24 23.30 -25.94 16.90
CA PRO A 24 22.57 -25.97 15.62
C PRO A 24 22.55 -24.56 15.07
N GLU A 25 23.20 -24.34 13.93
CA GLU A 25 23.00 -23.13 13.14
C GLU A 25 21.51 -23.10 12.79
N VAL A 26 20.81 -22.15 13.40
CA VAL A 26 19.47 -21.77 12.96
C VAL A 26 19.65 -21.31 11.52
N PRO A 27 19.00 -21.95 10.52
CA PRO A 27 19.05 -21.44 9.15
C PRO A 27 18.63 -19.98 9.17
N PRO A 28 19.28 -19.09 8.40
CA PRO A 28 18.91 -17.70 8.34
C PRO A 28 17.42 -17.65 7.96
N THR A 29 16.62 -17.05 8.82
CA THR A 29 15.23 -16.74 8.52
C THR A 29 15.25 -16.01 7.18
N PRO A 30 14.44 -16.39 6.17
CA PRO A 30 14.30 -15.59 4.98
C PRO A 30 14.00 -14.17 5.44
N ILE A 31 14.83 -13.22 5.05
CA ILE A 31 14.52 -11.81 5.25
C ILE A 31 13.32 -11.60 4.33
N ASP A 32 12.12 -11.44 4.90
CA ASP A 32 10.97 -10.99 4.13
C ASP A 32 11.42 -9.77 3.33
N PRO A 33 11.10 -9.69 2.03
CA PRO A 33 11.40 -8.50 1.25
C PRO A 33 10.87 -7.33 2.06
N VAL A 34 11.73 -6.34 2.36
CA VAL A 34 11.31 -5.09 2.98
C VAL A 34 10.17 -4.60 2.10
N ASP A 35 8.94 -4.60 2.65
CA ASP A 35 7.77 -4.11 1.92
C ASP A 35 8.07 -2.68 1.49
N LYS A 36 8.37 -2.53 0.20
CA LYS A 36 8.45 -1.20 -0.38
C LYS A 36 7.06 -0.59 -0.35
N PRO A 37 6.95 0.70 -0.01
CA PRO A 37 5.66 1.36 -0.07
C PRO A 37 5.15 1.36 -1.52
N ASP A 38 3.86 1.12 -1.72
CA ASP A 38 3.25 1.16 -3.07
C ASP A 38 3.35 2.55 -3.71
N PHE A 39 3.48 3.60 -2.90
CA PHE A 39 3.67 4.99 -3.35
C PHE A 39 4.70 5.72 -2.51
N VAL A 40 5.48 6.57 -3.17
CA VAL A 40 6.27 7.63 -2.55
C VAL A 40 5.63 8.96 -2.95
N ILE A 41 5.28 9.79 -1.95
CA ILE A 41 4.71 11.13 -2.15
C ILE A 41 5.72 12.14 -1.64
N GLU A 42 6.19 13.01 -2.52
CA GLU A 42 7.12 14.09 -2.21
C GLU A 42 6.41 15.42 -2.38
N VAL A 43 6.46 16.24 -1.33
CA VAL A 43 6.00 17.64 -1.37
C VAL A 43 7.20 18.52 -1.68
N GLY A 44 7.12 19.27 -2.75
CA GLY A 44 8.15 20.21 -3.24
C GLY A 44 7.98 21.60 -2.66
N ALA A 45 7.96 22.60 -3.55
CA ALA A 45 7.79 24.00 -3.15
C ALA A 45 6.37 24.27 -2.63
N VAL A 46 6.28 24.87 -1.45
CA VAL A 46 5.00 25.31 -0.85
C VAL A 46 5.02 26.84 -0.75
N THR A 47 3.93 27.46 -1.15
CA THR A 47 3.68 28.90 -1.00
C THR A 47 2.38 29.12 -0.22
N ASP A 48 2.02 30.36 0.05
CA ASP A 48 0.77 30.69 0.74
C ASP A 48 -0.49 30.16 0.03
N THR A 49 -0.40 29.91 -1.29
CA THR A 49 -1.57 29.58 -2.12
C THR A 49 -1.32 28.44 -3.12
N SER A 50 -0.15 27.81 -3.09
CA SER A 50 0.17 26.71 -4.01
C SER A 50 1.11 25.70 -3.39
N VAL A 51 1.10 24.49 -3.93
CA VAL A 51 2.02 23.40 -3.61
C VAL A 51 2.43 22.66 -4.86
N GLU A 52 3.70 22.31 -4.95
CA GLU A 52 4.20 21.33 -5.92
C GLU A 52 4.32 19.97 -5.23
N PHE A 53 3.93 18.90 -5.92
CA PHE A 53 4.10 17.55 -5.40
C PHE A 53 4.40 16.55 -6.51
N THR A 54 5.03 15.46 -6.12
CA THR A 54 5.31 14.33 -7.00
C THR A 54 4.82 13.04 -6.33
N ILE A 55 4.13 12.21 -7.08
CA ILE A 55 3.69 10.89 -6.66
C ILE A 55 4.33 9.86 -7.56
N THR A 56 5.08 8.94 -6.96
CA THR A 56 5.79 7.86 -7.64
C THR A 56 5.22 6.52 -7.16
N PRO A 57 4.48 5.78 -8.01
CA PRO A 57 4.08 4.43 -7.70
C PRO A 57 5.27 3.46 -7.78
N GLU A 58 5.28 2.39 -6.99
CA GLU A 58 6.27 1.32 -7.08
C GLU A 58 6.12 0.54 -8.41
N ASP A 59 4.88 0.33 -8.84
CA ASP A 59 4.53 -0.27 -10.12
C ASP A 59 4.00 0.84 -11.07
N GLU A 60 4.78 1.17 -12.09
CA GLU A 60 4.42 2.22 -13.06
C GLU A 60 3.19 1.88 -13.91
N GLU A 61 2.80 0.60 -13.99
CA GLU A 61 1.60 0.15 -14.71
C GLU A 61 0.34 0.18 -13.83
N MET A 62 0.49 0.34 -12.52
CA MET A 62 -0.62 0.46 -11.58
C MET A 62 -1.49 1.66 -11.91
N THR A 63 -2.80 1.46 -11.89
CA THR A 63 -3.77 2.57 -11.93
C THR A 63 -4.10 3.03 -10.52
N TYR A 64 -4.20 4.34 -10.31
CA TYR A 64 -4.41 4.92 -9.00
C TYR A 64 -5.15 6.26 -9.05
N ILE A 65 -5.72 6.65 -7.91
CA ILE A 65 -6.22 8.01 -7.66
C ILE A 65 -5.12 8.81 -6.96
N ALA A 66 -4.99 10.06 -7.36
CA ALA A 66 -4.16 11.07 -6.70
C ALA A 66 -4.98 12.32 -6.50
N MET A 67 -5.20 12.71 -5.26
CA MET A 67 -6.04 13.84 -4.89
C MET A 67 -5.46 14.61 -3.69
N MET A 68 -6.12 15.70 -3.35
CA MET A 68 -5.79 16.54 -2.21
C MET A 68 -7.05 16.91 -1.45
N THR A 69 -6.92 17.01 -0.13
CA THR A 69 -7.98 17.47 0.77
C THR A 69 -7.41 18.32 1.89
N THR A 70 -8.27 19.01 2.63
CA THR A 70 -7.85 19.63 3.89
C THR A 70 -7.70 18.57 4.97
N LYS A 71 -6.68 18.76 5.83
CA LYS A 71 -6.51 17.88 7.00
C LYS A 71 -7.76 17.87 7.91
N GLU A 72 -8.41 19.02 8.06
CA GLU A 72 -9.67 19.13 8.81
C GLU A 72 -10.78 18.22 8.29
N TYR A 73 -10.89 18.07 6.96
CA TYR A 73 -11.87 17.17 6.36
C TYR A 73 -11.47 15.70 6.58
N PHE A 74 -10.20 15.39 6.34
CA PHE A 74 -9.66 14.03 6.50
C PHE A 74 -9.83 13.51 7.93
N ASP A 75 -9.57 14.36 8.93
CA ASP A 75 -9.65 14.01 10.35
C ASP A 75 -11.09 13.72 10.86
N LYS A 76 -12.11 13.88 10.01
CA LYS A 76 -13.50 13.48 10.33
C LYS A 76 -13.75 12.00 10.21
N PHE A 77 -12.85 11.27 9.57
CA PHE A 77 -12.97 9.83 9.35
C PHE A 77 -12.19 9.07 10.42
N GLU A 78 -12.71 7.90 10.78
CA GLU A 78 -12.13 7.07 11.84
C GLU A 78 -10.76 6.49 11.45
N ASP A 79 -10.61 6.14 10.17
CA ASP A 79 -9.39 5.58 9.59
C ASP A 79 -9.29 5.86 8.07
N ASP A 80 -8.18 5.41 7.49
CA ASP A 80 -7.91 5.58 6.06
C ASP A 80 -8.91 4.82 5.18
N ASP A 81 -9.41 3.67 5.63
CA ASP A 81 -10.38 2.87 4.87
C ASP A 81 -11.74 3.58 4.82
N ALA A 82 -12.17 4.19 5.91
CA ALA A 82 -13.39 5.01 5.95
C ALA A 82 -13.29 6.22 5.00
N TYR A 83 -12.11 6.84 4.93
CA TYR A 83 -11.86 7.93 4.00
C TYR A 83 -11.88 7.47 2.53
N ILE A 84 -11.23 6.34 2.20
CA ILE A 84 -11.29 5.76 0.85
C ILE A 84 -12.74 5.47 0.43
N MET A 85 -13.56 4.96 1.35
CA MET A 85 -14.98 4.69 1.06
C MET A 85 -15.75 5.97 0.72
N ASP A 86 -15.47 7.09 1.39
CA ASP A 86 -16.06 8.40 1.06
C ASP A 86 -15.66 8.86 -0.35
N ASP A 87 -14.36 8.73 -0.70
CA ASP A 87 -13.87 9.03 -2.05
C ASP A 87 -14.54 8.16 -3.13
N LEU A 88 -14.73 6.86 -2.87
CA LEU A 88 -15.41 5.97 -3.82
C LEU A 88 -16.88 6.37 -4.02
N MET A 89 -17.57 6.77 -2.95
CA MET A 89 -18.93 7.29 -3.05
C MET A 89 -18.98 8.58 -3.87
N TRP A 90 -18.02 9.48 -3.63
CA TRP A 90 -17.91 10.73 -4.41
C TRP A 90 -17.63 10.45 -5.89
N LEU A 91 -16.77 9.49 -6.24
CA LEU A 91 -16.48 9.09 -7.62
C LEU A 91 -17.73 8.50 -8.31
N ASP A 92 -18.52 7.68 -7.59
CA ASP A 92 -19.75 7.11 -8.11
C ASP A 92 -20.81 8.19 -8.35
N ASP A 93 -20.99 9.11 -7.41
CA ASP A 93 -21.87 10.28 -7.57
C ASP A 93 -21.41 11.18 -8.73
N ALA A 94 -20.12 11.37 -8.92
CA ALA A 94 -19.58 12.17 -10.02
C ALA A 94 -19.85 11.50 -11.38
N ALA A 95 -19.69 10.19 -11.49
CA ALA A 95 -20.02 9.42 -12.69
C ALA A 95 -21.53 9.51 -13.00
N PHE A 96 -22.38 9.33 -11.99
CA PHE A 96 -23.82 9.45 -12.11
C PHE A 96 -24.24 10.85 -12.62
N ASN A 97 -23.67 11.90 -12.05
CA ASN A 97 -23.94 13.28 -12.46
C ASN A 97 -23.44 13.60 -13.87
N ALA A 98 -22.36 12.93 -14.31
CA ALA A 98 -21.86 13.01 -15.68
C ALA A 98 -22.70 12.19 -16.68
N GLY A 99 -23.59 11.31 -16.18
CA GLY A 99 -24.45 10.46 -17.01
C GLY A 99 -23.69 9.30 -17.67
N VAL A 100 -22.60 8.84 -17.05
CA VAL A 100 -21.76 7.73 -17.52
C VAL A 100 -21.64 6.63 -16.45
N GLU A 101 -21.21 5.44 -16.86
CA GLU A 101 -20.87 4.37 -15.92
C GLU A 101 -19.59 4.72 -15.14
N LEU A 102 -19.47 4.24 -13.88
CA LEU A 102 -18.28 4.48 -13.05
C LEU A 102 -16.97 4.08 -13.75
N SER A 103 -16.95 2.96 -14.46
CA SER A 103 -15.75 2.51 -15.18
C SER A 103 -15.31 3.47 -16.29
N GLU A 104 -16.25 4.09 -16.98
CA GLU A 104 -15.97 5.10 -18.01
C GLU A 104 -15.47 6.41 -17.37
N TYR A 105 -16.06 6.82 -16.26
CA TYR A 105 -15.60 7.98 -15.50
C TYR A 105 -14.17 7.78 -14.98
N LEU A 106 -13.88 6.60 -14.41
CA LEU A 106 -12.56 6.25 -13.90
C LEU A 106 -11.49 6.25 -14.99
N GLU A 107 -11.78 5.87 -16.24
CA GLU A 107 -10.80 5.96 -17.34
C GLU A 107 -10.30 7.39 -17.57
N GLY A 108 -11.10 8.40 -17.23
CA GLY A 108 -10.74 9.81 -17.35
C GLY A 108 -9.96 10.39 -16.18
N VAL A 109 -10.05 9.79 -14.99
CA VAL A 109 -9.47 10.35 -13.75
C VAL A 109 -8.31 9.54 -13.19
N LEU A 110 -8.23 8.23 -13.46
CA LEU A 110 -7.14 7.37 -13.02
C LEU A 110 -5.81 7.82 -13.60
N LYS A 111 -4.77 7.71 -12.78
CA LYS A 111 -3.37 7.98 -13.12
C LYS A 111 -2.60 6.69 -13.28
N THR A 112 -1.48 6.76 -14.02
CA THR A 112 -0.46 5.71 -14.14
C THR A 112 0.92 6.35 -14.17
N GLY A 113 1.95 5.62 -13.74
CA GLY A 113 3.31 6.11 -13.72
C GLY A 113 3.51 7.29 -12.77
N VAL A 114 4.64 7.95 -12.87
CA VAL A 114 4.98 9.11 -12.04
C VAL A 114 4.17 10.33 -12.48
N ILE A 115 3.57 11.03 -11.52
CA ILE A 115 2.97 12.34 -11.76
C ILE A 115 3.68 13.42 -10.95
N SER A 116 3.86 14.59 -11.56
CA SER A 116 4.26 15.81 -10.87
C SER A 116 3.25 16.90 -11.24
N ASP A 117 2.71 17.57 -10.25
CA ASP A 117 1.65 18.56 -10.45
C ASP A 117 1.85 19.75 -9.49
N THR A 118 1.20 20.85 -9.81
CA THR A 118 1.12 22.05 -8.98
C THR A 118 -0.34 22.38 -8.72
N GLN A 119 -0.72 22.33 -7.44
CA GLN A 119 -2.05 22.75 -7.02
C GLN A 119 -2.04 24.21 -6.59
N ASP A 120 -2.84 25.04 -7.27
CA ASP A 120 -3.01 26.45 -6.96
C ASP A 120 -4.34 26.71 -6.21
N LYS A 121 -4.48 27.94 -5.71
CA LYS A 121 -5.68 28.45 -5.02
C LYS A 121 -5.96 27.76 -3.69
N LEU A 122 -4.90 27.42 -2.99
CA LEU A 122 -5.00 26.94 -1.62
C LEU A 122 -5.31 28.12 -0.68
N ASP A 123 -5.99 27.82 0.41
CA ASP A 123 -6.25 28.79 1.48
C ASP A 123 -4.99 28.94 2.35
N PRO A 124 -4.49 30.15 2.60
CA PRO A 124 -3.32 30.38 3.43
C PRO A 124 -3.49 29.83 4.85
N ALA A 125 -2.39 29.34 5.43
CA ALA A 125 -2.34 28.79 6.80
C ALA A 125 -3.31 27.61 7.04
N THR A 126 -3.65 26.88 5.99
CA THR A 126 -4.49 25.69 6.05
C THR A 126 -3.62 24.44 5.89
N GLU A 127 -3.82 23.43 6.74
CA GLU A 127 -3.18 22.12 6.58
C GLU A 127 -3.89 21.33 5.49
N TYR A 128 -3.11 20.81 4.56
CA TYR A 128 -3.58 19.96 3.47
C TYR A 128 -2.90 18.59 3.52
N ILE A 129 -3.56 17.62 2.92
CA ILE A 129 -3.05 16.28 2.68
C ILE A 129 -3.11 16.01 1.18
N VAL A 130 -1.96 15.72 0.56
CA VAL A 130 -1.90 15.08 -0.74
C VAL A 130 -1.84 13.57 -0.52
N TYR A 131 -2.62 12.80 -1.27
CA TYR A 131 -2.71 11.35 -1.05
C TYR A 131 -2.91 10.59 -2.35
N ALA A 132 -2.60 9.31 -2.30
CA ALA A 132 -2.81 8.36 -3.38
C ALA A 132 -3.18 6.98 -2.85
N PHE A 133 -3.99 6.24 -3.60
CA PHE A 133 -4.25 4.83 -3.40
C PHE A 133 -4.53 4.14 -4.72
N GLY A 134 -4.14 2.87 -4.83
CA GLY A 134 -4.37 2.07 -6.02
C GLY A 134 -5.86 1.81 -6.22
N LEU A 135 -6.35 2.07 -7.43
CA LEU A 135 -7.74 1.86 -7.82
C LEU A 135 -7.80 1.31 -9.24
N SER A 136 -8.48 0.19 -9.40
CA SER A 136 -8.70 -0.39 -10.71
C SER A 136 -9.80 0.36 -11.50
N LYS A 137 -9.84 0.19 -12.82
CA LYS A 137 -10.92 0.73 -13.68
C LYS A 137 -12.32 0.23 -13.30
N ARG A 138 -12.42 -0.79 -12.45
CA ARG A 138 -13.71 -1.32 -11.95
C ARG A 138 -14.07 -0.81 -10.57
N GLY A 139 -13.33 0.18 -10.04
CA GLY A 139 -13.58 0.73 -8.72
C GLY A 139 -13.14 -0.18 -7.57
N ILE A 140 -12.19 -1.10 -7.82
CA ILE A 140 -11.65 -1.99 -6.78
C ILE A 140 -10.35 -1.36 -6.25
N VAL A 141 -10.30 -1.08 -4.95
CA VAL A 141 -9.10 -0.62 -4.24
C VAL A 141 -8.04 -1.73 -4.26
N THR A 142 -6.81 -1.39 -4.59
CA THR A 142 -5.71 -2.35 -4.77
C THR A 142 -4.54 -2.14 -3.82
N THR A 143 -4.46 -0.98 -3.14
CA THR A 143 -3.44 -0.67 -2.13
C THR A 143 -4.06 0.04 -0.93
N SER A 144 -3.30 0.17 0.15
CA SER A 144 -3.60 1.12 1.23
C SER A 144 -3.51 2.57 0.73
N LEU A 145 -3.98 3.52 1.54
CA LEU A 145 -3.84 4.95 1.29
C LEU A 145 -2.46 5.43 1.76
N TYR A 146 -1.75 6.12 0.88
CA TYR A 146 -0.49 6.82 1.14
C TYR A 146 -0.74 8.32 1.14
N LYS A 147 -0.16 9.04 2.10
CA LYS A 147 -0.44 10.47 2.28
C LYS A 147 0.74 11.24 2.80
N GLN A 148 0.80 12.53 2.43
CA GLN A 148 1.77 13.50 2.93
C GLN A 148 1.05 14.81 3.29
N THR A 149 1.30 15.31 4.50
CA THR A 149 0.72 16.58 5.01
C THR A 149 1.68 17.73 4.76
N PHE A 150 1.12 18.92 4.47
CA PHE A 150 1.86 20.18 4.35
C PHE A 150 0.96 21.36 4.77
N THR A 151 1.57 22.56 4.97
CA THR A 151 0.87 23.80 5.37
C THR A 151 1.43 24.97 4.61
#